data_247e4156919223e0b0487d4b5099314a
#
_entry.id   247e4156919223e0b0487d4b5099314a
#
_cell.length_a   1.000
_cell.length_b   1.000
_cell.length_c   1.000
_cell.angle_alpha   90.00
_cell.angle_beta   90.00
_cell.angle_gamma   90.00
#
_symmetry.space_group_name_H-M   'P 1'
#
loop_
_entity.id
_entity.type
_entity.pdbx_description
1 polymer ?
#
loop_
_entity_poly.entity_id
_entity_poly.type
_entity_poly.pdbx_seq_one_letter_code
_entity_poly.pdbx_strand_id
1 'polypeptide(L)'
;NSIDAFILKRLEEQGLSPNDPAQLERVLRRVTFDLTGLPPTIKEIDQFLAAAKVDPENAYEQAVDRLLASKHFGERMALMWMDAARYGDSSVFHADGPRDMWPWRDWTINAYNANKPFDEFTVEQIAGDLIPEATNEQKIATGFNRNNATTDEGGAIAEEFRVEYAVDRVKTTSMVWMGLSLECAQCHNHKYDPITMKDYYRFFAYFNQASDPGMQTRRGNQTPIVDVFDPDRLSQATILKQELPTLEAKREGRAKEIEPDFIAWLKKESATAEGKSFLPTGAVAHLTLDETLDDLADSKRKVAIKGKAQWDAGKFGKSFKCDARNWVDAGQLGNFDTKESFSYGCWIKPKGNGTGAPIAKMDDGNGHRGYDMYCSNGGLAVHIINTWPTNAIKVNTKGKLKKDTWQHVFVTYDGSSKATGVKVYFDSKPQEWTIEQDRLSSTI
;
A
#
# COMPACT_ATOMS: atom_id res chain seq x y z
N ASN A 1 12.22 -39.52 -37.42
CA ASN A 1 13.33 -39.17 -36.57
C ASN A 1 13.87 -40.42 -35.82
N SER A 2 14.95 -40.33 -35.06
CA SER A 2 15.56 -41.45 -34.34
C SER A 2 14.66 -42.05 -33.25
N ILE A 3 13.84 -41.22 -32.60
CA ILE A 3 12.89 -41.69 -31.58
C ILE A 3 11.83 -42.57 -32.20
N ASP A 4 11.25 -42.14 -33.35
CA ASP A 4 10.28 -42.95 -34.09
C ASP A 4 10.82 -44.29 -34.50
N ALA A 5 12.11 -44.36 -34.90
CA ALA A 5 12.77 -45.64 -35.25
C ALA A 5 12.78 -46.64 -34.09
N PHE A 6 13.05 -46.17 -32.85
CA PHE A 6 12.97 -47.02 -31.68
C PHE A 6 11.55 -47.47 -31.35
N ILE A 7 10.57 -46.58 -31.49
CA ILE A 7 9.15 -46.89 -31.25
C ILE A 7 8.64 -47.90 -32.30
N LEU A 8 8.92 -47.65 -33.58
CA LEU A 8 8.51 -48.53 -34.66
C LEU A 8 9.09 -49.93 -34.47
N LYS A 9 10.40 -50.05 -34.18
CA LYS A 9 11.02 -51.34 -33.89
C LYS A 9 10.31 -52.08 -32.77
N ARG A 10 9.94 -51.36 -31.69
CA ARG A 10 9.25 -51.98 -30.55
C ARG A 10 7.82 -52.43 -30.90
N LEU A 11 7.11 -51.69 -31.75
CA LEU A 11 5.81 -52.07 -32.27
C LEU A 11 5.94 -53.34 -33.15
N GLU A 12 6.87 -53.39 -34.06
CA GLU A 12 7.15 -54.55 -34.92
C GLU A 12 7.46 -55.81 -34.06
N GLU A 13 8.29 -55.69 -33.04
CA GLU A 13 8.59 -56.81 -32.11
C GLU A 13 7.35 -57.37 -31.40
N GLN A 14 6.30 -56.53 -31.25
CA GLN A 14 5.01 -56.92 -30.66
C GLN A 14 3.92 -57.26 -31.70
N GLY A 15 4.25 -57.29 -33.00
CA GLY A 15 3.32 -57.55 -34.08
C GLY A 15 2.28 -56.45 -34.26
N LEU A 16 2.59 -55.21 -33.82
CA LEU A 16 1.75 -54.04 -33.92
C LEU A 16 2.23 -53.09 -35.02
N SER A 17 1.34 -52.31 -35.58
CA SER A 17 1.63 -51.20 -36.50
C SER A 17 1.08 -49.87 -35.93
N PRO A 18 1.66 -48.73 -36.29
CA PRO A 18 1.10 -47.44 -35.95
C PRO A 18 -0.34 -47.30 -36.50
N ASN A 19 -1.16 -46.53 -35.81
CA ASN A 19 -2.45 -46.11 -36.34
C ASN A 19 -2.29 -45.16 -37.52
N ASP A 20 -3.30 -45.03 -38.33
CA ASP A 20 -3.39 -44.02 -39.38
C ASP A 20 -3.15 -42.60 -38.83
N PRO A 21 -2.54 -41.72 -39.63
CA PRO A 21 -2.40 -40.31 -39.24
C PRO A 21 -3.72 -39.67 -38.86
N ALA A 22 -3.72 -38.85 -37.82
CA ALA A 22 -4.89 -38.12 -37.38
C ALA A 22 -5.29 -37.07 -38.46
N GLN A 23 -6.59 -36.74 -38.51
CA GLN A 23 -7.08 -35.63 -39.36
C GLN A 23 -6.35 -34.32 -38.96
N LEU A 24 -6.09 -33.46 -39.96
CA LEU A 24 -5.29 -32.25 -39.78
C LEU A 24 -5.85 -31.29 -38.71
N GLU A 25 -7.17 -31.16 -38.62
CA GLU A 25 -7.85 -30.36 -37.61
C GLU A 25 -7.55 -30.90 -36.20
N ARG A 26 -7.49 -32.22 -36.05
CA ARG A 26 -7.13 -32.87 -34.77
C ARG A 26 -5.66 -32.68 -34.44
N VAL A 27 -4.79 -32.68 -35.44
CA VAL A 27 -3.35 -32.42 -35.28
C VAL A 27 -3.14 -31.00 -34.75
N LEU A 28 -3.74 -30.01 -35.45
CA LEU A 28 -3.65 -28.62 -35.01
C LEU A 28 -4.23 -28.42 -33.59
N ARG A 29 -5.41 -29.02 -33.33
CA ARG A 29 -6.02 -28.93 -31.99
C ARG A 29 -5.12 -29.50 -30.91
N ARG A 30 -4.50 -30.64 -31.12
CA ARG A 30 -3.59 -31.28 -30.14
C ARG A 30 -2.39 -30.38 -29.86
N VAL A 31 -1.66 -29.96 -30.89
CA VAL A 31 -0.47 -29.15 -30.72
C VAL A 31 -0.77 -27.78 -30.08
N THR A 32 -1.92 -27.19 -30.41
CA THR A 32 -2.34 -25.93 -29.79
C THR A 32 -2.61 -26.11 -28.29
N PHE A 33 -3.32 -27.17 -27.90
CA PHE A 33 -3.54 -27.48 -26.49
C PHE A 33 -2.25 -27.84 -25.74
N ASP A 34 -1.37 -28.59 -26.38
CA ASP A 34 -0.11 -29.00 -25.75
C ASP A 34 0.80 -27.79 -25.48
N LEU A 35 0.89 -26.87 -26.43
CA LEU A 35 1.79 -25.72 -26.34
C LEU A 35 1.19 -24.50 -25.63
N THR A 36 -0.14 -24.31 -25.69
CA THR A 36 -0.78 -23.10 -25.13
C THR A 36 -1.86 -23.36 -24.11
N GLY A 37 -2.32 -24.60 -23.97
CA GLY A 37 -3.47 -24.93 -23.13
C GLY A 37 -4.83 -24.45 -23.67
N LEU A 38 -4.86 -23.80 -24.83
CA LEU A 38 -6.04 -23.19 -25.42
C LEU A 38 -6.43 -23.90 -26.73
N PRO A 39 -7.73 -23.91 -27.14
CA PRO A 39 -8.14 -24.40 -28.45
C PRO A 39 -7.73 -23.41 -29.54
N PRO A 40 -7.46 -23.90 -30.77
CA PRO A 40 -7.27 -23.01 -31.91
C PRO A 40 -8.60 -22.31 -32.26
N THR A 41 -8.52 -21.10 -32.76
CA THR A 41 -9.66 -20.37 -33.31
C THR A 41 -10.08 -20.94 -34.65
N ILE A 42 -11.33 -20.71 -35.05
CA ILE A 42 -11.84 -21.15 -36.42
C ILE A 42 -10.94 -20.59 -37.52
N LYS A 43 -10.53 -19.33 -37.42
CA LYS A 43 -9.63 -18.68 -38.36
C LYS A 43 -8.28 -19.39 -38.47
N GLU A 44 -7.71 -19.81 -37.37
CA GLU A 44 -6.43 -20.54 -37.33
C GLU A 44 -6.59 -21.92 -37.96
N ILE A 45 -7.70 -22.61 -37.74
CA ILE A 45 -8.01 -23.89 -38.38
C ILE A 45 -8.11 -23.71 -39.90
N ASP A 46 -8.88 -22.74 -40.39
CA ASP A 46 -9.04 -22.50 -41.82
C ASP A 46 -7.72 -22.14 -42.49
N GLN A 47 -6.91 -21.30 -41.86
CA GLN A 47 -5.58 -20.93 -42.36
C GLN A 47 -4.63 -22.15 -42.44
N PHE A 48 -4.59 -22.93 -41.37
CA PHE A 48 -3.77 -24.14 -41.33
C PHE A 48 -4.20 -25.16 -42.41
N LEU A 49 -5.47 -25.44 -42.55
CA LEU A 49 -6.00 -26.35 -43.57
C LEU A 49 -5.72 -25.87 -45.00
N ALA A 50 -5.81 -24.55 -45.23
CA ALA A 50 -5.47 -23.98 -46.53
C ALA A 50 -3.97 -24.16 -46.85
N ALA A 51 -3.09 -23.90 -45.90
CA ALA A 51 -1.64 -24.09 -46.04
C ALA A 51 -1.27 -25.58 -46.22
N ALA A 52 -1.86 -26.45 -45.42
CA ALA A 52 -1.61 -27.89 -45.45
C ALA A 52 -2.06 -28.59 -46.75
N LYS A 53 -2.97 -27.98 -47.52
CA LYS A 53 -3.30 -28.46 -48.89
C LYS A 53 -2.13 -28.34 -49.86
N VAL A 54 -1.23 -27.38 -49.61
CA VAL A 54 -0.06 -27.12 -50.47
C VAL A 54 1.15 -27.90 -49.95
N ASP A 55 1.44 -27.78 -48.68
CA ASP A 55 2.56 -28.43 -48.00
C ASP A 55 2.21 -28.71 -46.52
N PRO A 56 1.78 -29.94 -46.19
CA PRO A 56 1.34 -30.28 -44.84
C PRO A 56 2.45 -30.18 -43.80
N GLU A 57 3.71 -30.52 -44.14
CA GLU A 57 4.82 -30.53 -43.22
C GLU A 57 5.24 -29.09 -42.83
N ASN A 58 5.42 -28.24 -43.84
CA ASN A 58 5.72 -26.85 -43.63
C ASN A 58 4.58 -26.11 -42.89
N ALA A 59 3.32 -26.42 -43.20
CA ALA A 59 2.17 -25.85 -42.50
C ALA A 59 2.17 -26.22 -41.00
N TYR A 60 2.56 -27.45 -40.68
CA TYR A 60 2.70 -27.90 -39.27
C TYR A 60 3.84 -27.20 -38.56
N GLU A 61 5.04 -27.10 -39.16
CA GLU A 61 6.19 -26.38 -38.60
C GLU A 61 5.84 -24.91 -38.32
N GLN A 62 5.23 -24.20 -39.27
CA GLN A 62 4.78 -22.82 -39.08
C GLN A 62 3.77 -22.69 -37.94
N ALA A 63 2.86 -23.65 -37.81
CA ALA A 63 1.90 -23.65 -36.70
C ALA A 63 2.63 -23.83 -35.33
N VAL A 64 3.58 -24.74 -35.26
CA VAL A 64 4.39 -24.96 -34.04
C VAL A 64 5.20 -23.73 -33.69
N ASP A 65 5.91 -23.13 -34.65
CA ASP A 65 6.73 -21.94 -34.42
C ASP A 65 5.90 -20.76 -33.91
N ARG A 66 4.72 -20.56 -34.52
CA ARG A 66 3.76 -19.54 -34.06
C ARG A 66 3.28 -19.80 -32.65
N LEU A 67 3.00 -21.04 -32.28
CA LEU A 67 2.53 -21.40 -30.94
C LEU A 67 3.65 -21.27 -29.90
N LEU A 68 4.88 -21.63 -30.22
CA LEU A 68 6.06 -21.45 -29.37
C LEU A 68 6.36 -19.95 -29.14
N ALA A 69 6.12 -19.10 -30.12
CA ALA A 69 6.26 -17.64 -30.01
C ALA A 69 5.07 -16.96 -29.27
N SER A 70 4.03 -17.70 -28.94
CA SER A 70 2.87 -17.17 -28.23
C SER A 70 3.19 -16.96 -26.74
N LYS A 71 2.71 -15.82 -26.16
CA LYS A 71 2.77 -15.60 -24.72
C LYS A 71 2.13 -16.72 -23.88
N HIS A 72 1.12 -17.39 -24.45
CA HIS A 72 0.42 -18.49 -23.80
C HIS A 72 1.27 -19.77 -23.68
N PHE A 73 2.38 -19.87 -24.42
CA PHE A 73 3.34 -20.96 -24.24
C PHE A 73 3.92 -20.96 -22.83
N GLY A 74 4.45 -19.82 -22.36
CA GLY A 74 4.96 -19.69 -21.00
C GLY A 74 3.88 -19.91 -19.92
N GLU A 75 2.67 -19.40 -20.14
CA GLU A 75 1.53 -19.64 -19.25
C GLU A 75 1.25 -21.14 -19.10
N ARG A 76 1.26 -21.88 -20.21
CA ARG A 76 1.04 -23.33 -20.23
C ARG A 76 2.16 -24.11 -19.57
N MET A 77 3.41 -23.78 -19.87
CA MET A 77 4.58 -24.48 -19.32
C MET A 77 4.74 -24.21 -17.83
N ALA A 78 4.45 -22.98 -17.37
CA ALA A 78 4.56 -22.60 -15.98
C ALA A 78 3.57 -23.33 -15.06
N LEU A 79 2.44 -23.86 -15.54
CA LEU A 79 1.42 -24.52 -14.71
C LEU A 79 2.03 -25.66 -13.88
N MET A 80 2.73 -26.59 -14.54
CA MET A 80 3.34 -27.73 -13.85
C MET A 80 4.44 -27.29 -12.87
N TRP A 81 5.17 -26.23 -13.23
CA TRP A 81 6.20 -25.68 -12.36
C TRP A 81 5.60 -24.99 -11.13
N MET A 82 4.52 -24.25 -11.30
CA MET A 82 3.79 -23.62 -10.18
C MET A 82 3.24 -24.65 -9.19
N ASP A 83 2.68 -25.77 -9.69
CA ASP A 83 2.21 -26.85 -8.85
C ASP A 83 3.37 -27.47 -8.07
N ALA A 84 4.48 -27.80 -8.73
CA ALA A 84 5.67 -28.35 -8.08
C ALA A 84 6.28 -27.38 -7.07
N ALA A 85 6.25 -26.08 -7.36
CA ALA A 85 6.72 -25.02 -6.49
C ALA A 85 5.70 -24.62 -5.41
N ARG A 86 4.54 -25.30 -5.30
CA ARG A 86 3.45 -25.03 -4.35
C ARG A 86 2.99 -23.57 -4.33
N TYR A 87 2.95 -22.93 -5.51
CA TYR A 87 2.56 -21.54 -5.67
C TYR A 87 1.15 -21.27 -5.14
N GLY A 88 1.00 -20.13 -4.46
CA GLY A 88 -0.29 -19.59 -4.04
C GLY A 88 -0.15 -18.15 -3.56
N ASP A 89 -1.18 -17.33 -3.83
CA ASP A 89 -1.28 -15.93 -3.38
C ASP A 89 -1.97 -15.83 -2.01
N SER A 90 -1.75 -16.85 -1.15
CA SER A 90 -2.27 -16.86 0.22
C SER A 90 -1.31 -17.53 1.19
N SER A 91 -1.53 -17.32 2.49
CA SER A 91 -0.68 -17.86 3.56
C SER A 91 -0.93 -19.33 3.84
N VAL A 92 -2.06 -19.89 3.45
CA VAL A 92 -2.53 -21.27 3.62
C VAL A 92 -2.94 -21.60 5.06
N PHE A 93 -2.05 -21.36 6.05
CA PHE A 93 -2.34 -21.69 7.45
C PHE A 93 -3.20 -20.62 8.14
N HIS A 94 -3.92 -21.02 9.18
CA HIS A 94 -4.79 -20.22 10.01
C HIS A 94 -5.87 -19.50 9.18
N ALA A 95 -5.79 -18.17 9.06
CA ALA A 95 -6.81 -17.36 8.40
C ALA A 95 -6.70 -17.32 6.86
N ASP A 96 -5.71 -18.00 6.30
CA ASP A 96 -5.43 -18.04 4.86
C ASP A 96 -5.44 -16.63 4.23
N GLY A 97 -4.69 -15.72 4.85
CA GLY A 97 -4.63 -14.32 4.43
C GLY A 97 -3.94 -14.12 3.08
N PRO A 98 -4.34 -13.13 2.28
CA PRO A 98 -3.77 -12.88 0.96
C PRO A 98 -2.29 -12.44 1.05
N ARG A 99 -1.49 -12.95 0.11
CA ARG A 99 -0.09 -12.57 -0.15
C ARG A 99 0.09 -12.20 -1.62
N ASP A 100 1.11 -11.42 -1.93
CA ASP A 100 1.46 -11.02 -3.29
C ASP A 100 2.64 -11.85 -3.80
N MET A 101 2.37 -13.09 -4.21
CA MET A 101 3.35 -13.99 -4.83
C MET A 101 3.30 -13.98 -6.37
N TRP A 102 2.29 -13.31 -6.95
CA TRP A 102 2.08 -13.19 -8.39
C TRP A 102 3.32 -12.69 -9.17
N PRO A 103 4.25 -11.85 -8.63
CA PRO A 103 5.44 -11.46 -9.37
C PRO A 103 6.34 -12.64 -9.70
N TRP A 104 6.45 -13.63 -8.81
CA TRP A 104 7.20 -14.85 -9.07
C TRP A 104 6.52 -15.72 -10.14
N ARG A 105 5.19 -15.81 -10.14
CA ARG A 105 4.43 -16.48 -11.20
C ARG A 105 4.73 -15.84 -12.56
N ASP A 106 4.62 -14.53 -12.66
CA ASP A 106 4.85 -13.79 -13.90
C ASP A 106 6.31 -13.90 -14.35
N TRP A 107 7.26 -13.88 -13.41
CA TRP A 107 8.66 -14.17 -13.68
C TRP A 107 8.84 -15.57 -14.29
N THR A 108 8.21 -16.59 -13.73
CA THR A 108 8.26 -17.98 -14.22
C THR A 108 7.69 -18.09 -15.64
N ILE A 109 6.53 -17.48 -15.90
CA ILE A 109 5.92 -17.42 -17.24
C ILE A 109 6.87 -16.77 -18.24
N ASN A 110 7.45 -15.64 -17.88
CA ASN A 110 8.38 -14.90 -18.73
C ASN A 110 9.69 -15.67 -18.98
N ALA A 111 10.19 -16.40 -18.00
CA ALA A 111 11.36 -17.25 -18.15
C ALA A 111 11.14 -18.36 -19.19
N TYR A 112 9.97 -19.01 -19.19
CA TYR A 112 9.60 -19.98 -20.23
C TYR A 112 9.43 -19.32 -21.60
N ASN A 113 8.77 -18.17 -21.69
CA ASN A 113 8.60 -17.45 -22.95
C ASN A 113 9.94 -16.95 -23.53
N ALA A 114 10.89 -16.61 -22.67
CA ALA A 114 12.24 -16.21 -23.06
C ALA A 114 13.17 -17.41 -23.36
N ASN A 115 12.66 -18.64 -23.21
CA ASN A 115 13.47 -19.86 -23.29
C ASN A 115 14.76 -19.76 -22.44
N LYS A 116 14.61 -19.28 -21.17
CA LYS A 116 15.73 -19.09 -20.25
C LYS A 116 16.49 -20.42 -20.06
N PRO A 117 17.83 -20.45 -20.16
CA PRO A 117 18.62 -21.64 -19.88
C PRO A 117 18.32 -22.24 -18.51
N PHE A 118 18.21 -23.58 -18.43
CA PHE A 118 17.72 -24.23 -17.20
C PHE A 118 18.66 -24.05 -16.01
N ASP A 119 19.96 -23.94 -16.24
CA ASP A 119 20.95 -23.64 -15.21
C ASP A 119 20.77 -22.24 -14.64
N GLU A 120 20.58 -21.22 -15.47
CA GLU A 120 20.25 -19.85 -15.02
C GLU A 120 18.92 -19.82 -14.28
N PHE A 121 17.89 -20.45 -14.83
CA PHE A 121 16.56 -20.58 -14.21
C PHE A 121 16.66 -21.21 -12.82
N THR A 122 17.51 -22.23 -12.66
CA THR A 122 17.73 -22.91 -11.38
C THR A 122 18.44 -22.00 -10.38
N VAL A 123 19.56 -21.40 -10.78
CA VAL A 123 20.36 -20.53 -9.90
C VAL A 123 19.53 -19.33 -9.42
N GLU A 124 18.81 -18.69 -10.33
CA GLU A 124 17.99 -17.52 -9.98
C GLU A 124 16.87 -17.88 -9.00
N GLN A 125 16.22 -19.03 -9.12
CA GLN A 125 15.16 -19.43 -8.20
C GLN A 125 15.65 -19.88 -6.82
N ILE A 126 16.81 -20.52 -6.75
CA ILE A 126 17.35 -21.02 -5.48
C ILE A 126 18.15 -19.94 -4.74
N ALA A 127 18.92 -19.13 -5.46
CA ALA A 127 19.94 -18.24 -4.92
C ALA A 127 20.07 -16.90 -5.69
N GLY A 128 19.03 -16.45 -6.36
CA GLY A 128 19.06 -15.23 -7.18
C GLY A 128 19.40 -13.97 -6.40
N ASP A 129 19.02 -13.90 -5.13
CA ASP A 129 19.34 -12.80 -4.22
C ASP A 129 20.80 -12.78 -3.77
N LEU A 130 21.53 -13.90 -3.92
CA LEU A 130 22.95 -14.04 -3.58
C LEU A 130 23.89 -13.74 -4.77
N ILE A 131 23.34 -13.51 -5.96
CA ILE A 131 24.12 -13.10 -7.12
C ILE A 131 24.71 -11.71 -6.85
N PRO A 132 25.98 -11.45 -7.12
CA PRO A 132 26.55 -10.11 -6.95
C PRO A 132 25.75 -9.06 -7.70
N GLU A 133 25.37 -7.96 -7.03
CA GLU A 133 24.52 -6.90 -7.58
C GLU A 133 23.20 -7.40 -8.17
N ALA A 134 22.58 -8.39 -7.52
CA ALA A 134 21.33 -9.02 -7.96
C ALA A 134 20.26 -8.00 -8.36
N THR A 135 19.73 -8.18 -9.56
CA THR A 135 18.61 -7.39 -10.08
C THR A 135 17.31 -7.70 -9.34
N ASN A 136 16.29 -6.83 -9.49
CA ASN A 136 14.97 -7.12 -8.92
C ASN A 136 14.37 -8.41 -9.50
N GLU A 137 14.55 -8.69 -10.79
CA GLU A 137 14.10 -9.91 -11.44
C GLU A 137 14.72 -11.16 -10.79
N GLN A 138 16.02 -11.13 -10.53
CA GLN A 138 16.73 -12.23 -9.85
C GLN A 138 16.27 -12.43 -8.40
N LYS A 139 15.94 -11.33 -7.70
CA LYS A 139 15.35 -11.40 -6.36
C LYS A 139 13.92 -11.94 -6.38
N ILE A 140 13.10 -11.54 -7.37
CA ILE A 140 11.75 -12.07 -7.57
C ILE A 140 11.78 -13.58 -7.82
N ALA A 141 12.76 -14.07 -8.61
CA ALA A 141 12.94 -15.48 -8.87
C ALA A 141 13.04 -16.31 -7.58
N THR A 142 13.69 -15.79 -6.53
CA THR A 142 13.80 -16.47 -5.23
C THR A 142 12.48 -16.63 -4.50
N GLY A 143 11.39 -16.10 -5.02
CA GLY A 143 10.01 -16.35 -4.55
C GLY A 143 9.68 -17.84 -4.51
N PHE A 144 10.35 -18.70 -5.29
CA PHE A 144 10.30 -20.15 -5.15
C PHE A 144 10.48 -20.60 -3.69
N ASN A 145 11.47 -20.04 -3.00
CA ASN A 145 11.75 -20.34 -1.60
C ASN A 145 10.72 -19.75 -0.63
N ARG A 146 9.84 -18.85 -1.12
CA ARG A 146 8.82 -18.14 -0.32
C ARG A 146 7.41 -18.62 -0.60
N ASN A 147 7.20 -19.55 -1.52
CA ASN A 147 5.89 -20.14 -1.81
C ASN A 147 5.39 -21.10 -0.71
N ASN A 148 6.21 -21.38 0.30
CA ASN A 148 5.79 -22.23 1.42
C ASN A 148 4.57 -21.66 2.15
N ALA A 149 3.75 -22.53 2.74
CA ALA A 149 2.70 -22.14 3.66
C ALA A 149 3.29 -21.36 4.86
N THR A 150 2.57 -20.34 5.34
CA THR A 150 3.00 -19.49 6.45
C THR A 150 1.87 -19.27 7.44
N THR A 151 2.18 -18.94 8.70
CA THR A 151 1.18 -18.76 9.75
C THR A 151 1.21 -17.35 10.35
N ASP A 152 0.02 -16.86 10.73
CA ASP A 152 -0.20 -15.66 11.54
C ASP A 152 -0.95 -15.98 12.84
N GLU A 153 -1.00 -17.26 13.23
CA GLU A 153 -1.80 -17.75 14.35
C GLU A 153 -1.27 -17.24 15.69
N GLY A 154 -2.17 -16.63 16.47
CA GLY A 154 -1.85 -16.19 17.83
C GLY A 154 -1.57 -17.39 18.75
N GLY A 155 -0.37 -17.43 19.34
CA GLY A 155 0.09 -18.54 20.17
C GLY A 155 1.04 -19.51 19.44
N ALA A 156 1.23 -19.39 18.11
CA ALA A 156 2.27 -20.11 17.39
C ALA A 156 3.67 -19.66 17.87
N ILE A 157 4.60 -20.60 17.91
CA ILE A 157 6.00 -20.30 18.30
C ILE A 157 6.77 -19.92 17.05
N ALA A 158 7.23 -18.66 16.98
CA ALA A 158 7.89 -18.10 15.81
C ALA A 158 9.10 -18.93 15.35
N GLU A 159 9.94 -19.39 16.27
CA GLU A 159 11.14 -20.18 15.93
C GLU A 159 10.79 -21.58 15.40
N GLU A 160 9.74 -22.20 15.89
CA GLU A 160 9.23 -23.47 15.37
C GLU A 160 8.83 -23.33 13.90
N PHE A 161 8.00 -22.35 13.57
CA PHE A 161 7.59 -22.11 12.18
C PHE A 161 8.73 -21.67 11.28
N ARG A 162 9.69 -20.88 11.78
CA ARG A 162 10.91 -20.57 11.00
C ARG A 162 11.67 -21.83 10.59
N VAL A 163 11.79 -22.80 11.49
CA VAL A 163 12.39 -24.10 11.21
C VAL A 163 11.55 -24.91 10.24
N GLU A 164 10.23 -24.96 10.43
CA GLU A 164 9.30 -25.63 9.50
C GLU A 164 9.38 -25.08 8.08
N TYR A 165 9.54 -23.76 7.90
CA TYR A 165 9.74 -23.16 6.58
C TYR A 165 11.06 -23.59 5.93
N ALA A 166 12.14 -23.75 6.71
CA ALA A 166 13.42 -24.27 6.21
C ALA A 166 13.29 -25.75 5.85
N VAL A 167 12.58 -26.57 6.63
CA VAL A 167 12.26 -27.98 6.33
C VAL A 167 11.47 -28.09 5.01
N ASP A 168 10.46 -27.26 4.83
CA ASP A 168 9.67 -27.22 3.59
C ASP A 168 10.52 -26.88 2.36
N ARG A 169 11.47 -25.95 2.49
CA ARG A 169 12.42 -25.61 1.40
C ARG A 169 13.32 -26.77 1.03
N VAL A 170 13.85 -27.49 2.02
CA VAL A 170 14.62 -28.74 1.79
C VAL A 170 13.78 -29.75 1.02
N LYS A 171 12.58 -30.04 1.50
CA LYS A 171 11.64 -30.97 0.88
C LYS A 171 11.34 -30.59 -0.56
N THR A 172 10.93 -29.35 -0.78
CA THR A 172 10.49 -28.89 -2.10
C THR A 172 11.67 -28.85 -3.08
N THR A 173 12.82 -28.32 -2.68
CA THR A 173 14.01 -28.26 -3.54
C THR A 173 14.49 -29.66 -3.93
N SER A 174 14.52 -30.58 -2.98
CA SER A 174 14.92 -31.97 -3.28
C SER A 174 13.93 -32.66 -4.23
N MET A 175 12.65 -32.49 -4.04
CA MET A 175 11.62 -33.07 -4.92
C MET A 175 11.68 -32.48 -6.33
N VAL A 176 11.75 -31.16 -6.45
CA VAL A 176 11.63 -30.47 -7.74
C VAL A 176 12.87 -30.62 -8.61
N TRP A 177 14.06 -30.45 -8.05
CA TRP A 177 15.30 -30.49 -8.82
C TRP A 177 16.02 -31.83 -8.79
N MET A 178 15.92 -32.58 -7.70
CA MET A 178 16.67 -33.82 -7.53
C MET A 178 15.79 -35.06 -7.75
N GLY A 179 14.47 -34.92 -7.75
CA GLY A 179 13.55 -36.07 -7.82
C GLY A 179 13.65 -36.99 -6.59
N LEU A 180 14.14 -36.47 -5.45
CA LEU A 180 14.41 -37.24 -4.23
C LEU A 180 13.50 -36.78 -3.08
N SER A 181 13.05 -37.74 -2.27
CA SER A 181 12.30 -37.46 -1.05
C SER A 181 13.24 -37.44 0.15
N LEU A 182 13.88 -36.29 0.42
CA LEU A 182 14.81 -36.15 1.54
C LEU A 182 14.14 -36.15 2.92
N GLU A 183 12.85 -35.98 2.99
CA GLU A 183 12.08 -35.79 4.22
C GLU A 183 12.28 -36.92 5.24
N CYS A 184 12.42 -38.20 4.77
CA CYS A 184 12.69 -39.32 5.63
C CYS A 184 14.03 -39.21 6.38
N ALA A 185 15.00 -38.51 5.76
CA ALA A 185 16.33 -38.34 6.34
C ALA A 185 16.39 -37.25 7.45
N GLN A 186 15.30 -36.60 7.75
CA GLN A 186 15.18 -35.67 8.88
C GLN A 186 15.36 -36.38 10.24
N CYS A 187 14.82 -37.60 10.39
CA CYS A 187 14.84 -38.32 11.66
C CYS A 187 15.81 -39.51 11.68
N HIS A 188 16.14 -40.11 10.52
CA HIS A 188 17.01 -41.24 10.39
C HIS A 188 17.64 -41.30 8.98
N ASN A 189 18.63 -42.13 8.74
CA ASN A 189 19.16 -42.31 7.39
C ASN A 189 18.04 -42.80 6.46
N HIS A 190 18.04 -42.30 5.21
CA HIS A 190 17.03 -42.69 4.22
C HIS A 190 17.03 -44.20 4.02
N LYS A 191 15.83 -44.80 3.90
CA LYS A 191 15.70 -46.27 3.89
C LYS A 191 16.24 -46.90 2.61
N TYR A 192 16.05 -46.23 1.48
CA TYR A 192 16.36 -46.79 0.16
C TYR A 192 17.55 -46.11 -0.51
N ASP A 193 17.66 -44.80 -0.36
CA ASP A 193 18.68 -43.97 -1.00
C ASP A 193 19.90 -43.78 -0.09
N PRO A 194 21.10 -43.61 -0.62
CA PRO A 194 22.34 -43.44 0.17
C PRO A 194 22.46 -42.04 0.77
N ILE A 195 21.39 -41.58 1.40
CA ILE A 195 21.27 -40.23 2.02
C ILE A 195 21.22 -40.43 3.53
N THR A 196 22.18 -39.86 4.24
CA THR A 196 22.23 -39.91 5.69
C THR A 196 21.44 -38.74 6.31
N MET A 197 21.06 -38.90 7.57
CA MET A 197 20.52 -37.79 8.36
C MET A 197 21.49 -36.58 8.41
N LYS A 198 22.79 -36.85 8.43
CA LYS A 198 23.83 -35.81 8.37
C LYS A 198 23.80 -35.04 7.05
N ASP A 199 23.53 -35.69 5.93
CA ASP A 199 23.42 -35.01 4.62
C ASP A 199 22.18 -34.17 4.55
N TYR A 200 21.06 -34.64 5.15
CA TYR A 200 19.86 -33.83 5.30
C TYR A 200 20.13 -32.51 6.04
N TYR A 201 20.78 -32.56 7.21
CA TYR A 201 21.05 -31.34 7.99
C TYR A 201 22.14 -30.46 7.37
N ARG A 202 23.03 -30.98 6.56
CA ARG A 202 23.94 -30.19 5.73
C ARG A 202 23.17 -29.43 4.65
N PHE A 203 22.20 -30.08 4.02
CA PHE A 203 21.34 -29.40 3.04
C PHE A 203 20.41 -28.41 3.69
N PHE A 204 19.79 -28.74 4.81
CA PHE A 204 18.98 -27.84 5.62
C PHE A 204 19.73 -26.55 6.02
N ALA A 205 21.03 -26.64 6.30
CA ALA A 205 21.84 -25.50 6.71
C ALA A 205 21.85 -24.35 5.69
N TYR A 206 21.70 -24.65 4.40
CA TYR A 206 21.60 -23.61 3.36
C TYR A 206 20.34 -22.75 3.51
N PHE A 207 19.21 -23.33 3.91
CA PHE A 207 17.95 -22.64 4.09
C PHE A 207 17.74 -22.10 5.50
N ASN A 208 18.48 -22.61 6.48
CA ASN A 208 18.36 -22.19 7.88
C ASN A 208 18.94 -20.79 8.15
N GLN A 209 19.64 -20.19 7.19
CA GLN A 209 20.18 -18.83 7.27
C GLN A 209 19.24 -17.77 6.68
N ALA A 210 18.08 -18.17 6.17
CA ALA A 210 17.09 -17.24 5.67
C ALA A 210 16.61 -16.28 6.77
N SER A 211 16.47 -15.01 6.42
CA SER A 211 16.15 -13.93 7.38
C SER A 211 14.65 -13.73 7.59
N ASP A 212 13.79 -14.50 6.93
CA ASP A 212 12.35 -14.39 7.09
C ASP A 212 11.89 -14.89 8.48
N PRO A 213 11.01 -14.18 9.16
CA PRO A 213 10.51 -14.58 10.47
C PRO A 213 9.53 -15.75 10.37
N GLY A 214 9.43 -16.56 11.42
CA GLY A 214 8.47 -17.65 11.48
C GLY A 214 7.01 -17.17 11.58
N MET A 215 6.77 -16.04 12.25
CA MET A 215 5.45 -15.42 12.26
C MET A 215 5.31 -14.46 11.09
N GLN A 216 4.26 -14.63 10.30
CA GLN A 216 3.95 -13.82 9.14
C GLN A 216 2.84 -12.81 9.45
N THR A 217 2.62 -11.86 8.56
CA THR A 217 1.48 -10.93 8.65
C THR A 217 0.21 -11.59 8.12
N ARG A 218 -0.94 -11.22 8.69
CA ARG A 218 -2.25 -11.71 8.21
C ARG A 218 -2.56 -11.30 6.77
N ARG A 219 -2.00 -10.19 6.29
CA ARG A 219 -2.19 -9.70 4.93
C ARG A 219 -0.88 -9.15 4.40
N GLY A 220 -0.65 -9.40 3.10
CA GLY A 220 0.56 -8.99 2.42
C GLY A 220 1.78 -9.86 2.76
N ASN A 221 2.91 -9.50 2.23
CA ASN A 221 4.16 -10.22 2.41
C ASN A 221 4.94 -9.71 3.62
N GLN A 222 5.59 -10.61 4.32
CA GLN A 222 6.53 -10.29 5.39
C GLN A 222 7.93 -10.05 4.81
N THR A 223 8.69 -9.18 5.45
CA THR A 223 10.10 -8.92 5.09
C THR A 223 10.95 -10.19 5.12
N PRO A 224 11.98 -10.30 4.24
CA PRO A 224 12.37 -9.33 3.21
C PRO A 224 11.39 -9.28 2.03
N ILE A 225 11.17 -8.10 1.46
CA ILE A 225 10.27 -7.87 0.32
C ILE A 225 10.99 -7.15 -0.82
N VAL A 226 10.47 -7.29 -2.02
CA VAL A 226 10.87 -6.52 -3.20
C VAL A 226 9.64 -5.76 -3.69
N ASP A 227 9.77 -4.44 -3.88
CA ASP A 227 8.73 -3.65 -4.49
C ASP A 227 8.67 -3.92 -5.99
N VAL A 228 7.52 -4.38 -6.47
CA VAL A 228 7.26 -4.65 -7.88
C VAL A 228 6.24 -3.67 -8.40
N PHE A 229 6.56 -3.01 -9.49
CA PHE A 229 5.68 -2.05 -10.15
C PHE A 229 5.23 -2.63 -11.48
N ASP A 230 3.96 -2.47 -11.78
CA ASP A 230 3.41 -2.69 -13.11
C ASP A 230 4.20 -1.83 -14.11
N PRO A 231 4.74 -2.40 -15.21
CA PRO A 231 5.55 -1.68 -16.19
C PRO A 231 4.84 -0.43 -16.76
N ASP A 232 3.53 -0.52 -16.99
CA ASP A 232 2.73 0.60 -17.50
C ASP A 232 2.62 1.71 -16.45
N ARG A 233 2.41 1.36 -15.19
CA ARG A 233 2.39 2.30 -14.07
C ARG A 233 3.76 2.90 -13.79
N LEU A 234 4.82 2.11 -13.94
CA LEU A 234 6.19 2.60 -13.80
C LEU A 234 6.53 3.63 -14.87
N SER A 235 6.12 3.39 -16.11
CA SER A 235 6.27 4.33 -17.23
C SER A 235 5.52 5.63 -16.95
N GLN A 236 4.26 5.56 -16.52
CA GLN A 236 3.47 6.73 -16.13
C GLN A 236 4.08 7.49 -14.94
N ALA A 237 4.54 6.77 -13.92
CA ALA A 237 5.21 7.38 -12.76
C ALA A 237 6.51 8.09 -13.15
N THR A 238 7.25 7.55 -14.11
CA THR A 238 8.48 8.17 -14.64
C THR A 238 8.16 9.46 -15.37
N ILE A 239 7.13 9.47 -16.24
CA ILE A 239 6.66 10.68 -16.94
C ILE A 239 6.22 11.73 -15.92
N LEU A 240 5.38 11.36 -14.96
CA LEU A 240 4.90 12.29 -13.93
C LEU A 240 6.03 12.85 -13.06
N LYS A 241 7.03 12.03 -12.70
CA LYS A 241 8.21 12.51 -11.98
C LYS A 241 9.03 13.54 -12.78
N GLN A 242 9.09 13.39 -14.10
CA GLN A 242 9.77 14.35 -14.97
C GLN A 242 8.98 15.66 -15.14
N GLU A 243 7.65 15.58 -15.14
CA GLU A 243 6.77 16.75 -15.26
C GLU A 243 6.68 17.57 -13.96
N LEU A 244 6.77 16.91 -12.80
CA LEU A 244 6.56 17.52 -11.49
C LEU A 244 7.41 18.77 -11.25
N PRO A 245 8.75 18.78 -11.48
CA PRO A 245 9.57 19.99 -11.30
C PRO A 245 9.13 21.16 -12.19
N THR A 246 8.69 20.86 -13.41
CA THR A 246 8.19 21.87 -14.36
C THR A 246 6.89 22.50 -13.87
N LEU A 247 5.99 21.69 -13.33
CA LEU A 247 4.71 22.15 -12.78
C LEU A 247 4.92 22.94 -11.49
N GLU A 248 5.87 22.53 -10.64
CA GLU A 248 6.25 23.27 -9.43
C GLU A 248 6.84 24.65 -9.79
N ALA A 249 7.76 24.70 -10.75
CA ALA A 249 8.32 25.96 -11.24
C ALA A 249 7.24 26.88 -11.85
N LYS A 250 6.29 26.33 -12.61
CA LYS A 250 5.14 27.09 -13.13
C LYS A 250 4.27 27.64 -12.01
N ARG A 251 3.99 26.84 -10.97
CA ARG A 251 3.22 27.27 -9.79
C ARG A 251 3.91 28.43 -9.07
N GLU A 252 5.22 28.31 -8.85
CA GLU A 252 6.00 29.37 -8.20
C GLU A 252 6.11 30.62 -9.07
N GLY A 253 6.31 30.47 -10.38
CA GLY A 253 6.30 31.56 -11.33
C GLY A 253 4.96 32.31 -11.34
N ARG A 254 3.86 31.55 -11.35
CA ARG A 254 2.50 32.12 -11.29
C ARG A 254 2.24 32.88 -9.99
N ALA A 255 2.70 32.34 -8.85
CA ALA A 255 2.58 33.00 -7.57
C ALA A 255 3.29 34.36 -7.57
N LYS A 256 4.50 34.45 -8.12
CA LYS A 256 5.26 35.73 -8.27
C LYS A 256 4.59 36.70 -9.25
N GLU A 257 4.03 36.18 -10.33
CA GLU A 257 3.35 36.98 -11.35
C GLU A 257 2.07 37.66 -10.79
N ILE A 258 1.29 36.98 -9.96
CA ILE A 258 0.06 37.53 -9.39
C ILE A 258 0.26 38.31 -8.09
N GLU A 259 1.45 38.25 -7.48
CA GLU A 259 1.74 38.92 -6.20
C GLU A 259 1.49 40.45 -6.26
N PRO A 260 1.89 41.20 -7.30
CA PRO A 260 1.60 42.64 -7.40
C PRO A 260 0.08 42.93 -7.43
N ASP A 261 -0.65 42.14 -8.20
CA ASP A 261 -2.12 42.27 -8.30
C ASP A 261 -2.80 41.97 -6.97
N PHE A 262 -2.32 40.93 -6.29
CA PHE A 262 -2.80 40.55 -4.96
C PHE A 262 -2.53 41.66 -3.92
N ILE A 263 -1.35 42.25 -3.93
CA ILE A 263 -0.98 43.39 -3.05
C ILE A 263 -1.82 44.62 -3.38
N ALA A 264 -2.08 44.90 -4.65
CA ALA A 264 -2.94 46.01 -5.06
C ALA A 264 -4.40 45.79 -4.60
N TRP A 265 -4.89 44.56 -4.75
CA TRP A 265 -6.21 44.17 -4.24
C TRP A 265 -6.30 44.31 -2.71
N LEU A 266 -5.31 43.80 -1.96
CA LEU A 266 -5.25 43.94 -0.50
C LEU A 266 -5.30 45.42 -0.05
N LYS A 267 -4.53 46.30 -0.71
CA LYS A 267 -4.54 47.75 -0.40
C LYS A 267 -5.91 48.38 -0.66
N LYS A 268 -6.58 47.98 -1.73
CA LYS A 268 -7.91 48.46 -2.07
C LYS A 268 -8.95 48.02 -1.05
N GLU A 269 -8.91 46.72 -0.71
CA GLU A 269 -9.86 46.16 0.27
C GLU A 269 -9.60 46.69 1.68
N SER A 270 -8.34 46.88 2.10
CA SER A 270 -8.03 47.46 3.41
C SER A 270 -8.49 48.90 3.54
N ALA A 271 -8.39 49.69 2.47
CA ALA A 271 -8.90 51.07 2.46
C ALA A 271 -10.44 51.17 2.54
N THR A 272 -11.14 50.13 2.07
CA THR A 272 -12.61 50.07 2.15
C THR A 272 -13.11 49.42 3.44
N ALA A 273 -12.24 48.79 4.21
CA ALA A 273 -12.55 48.04 5.43
C ALA A 273 -12.57 48.89 6.71
N GLU A 274 -12.13 50.17 6.64
CA GLU A 274 -12.23 51.07 7.78
C GLU A 274 -13.73 51.24 8.21
N GLY A 275 -14.06 50.60 9.33
CA GLY A 275 -15.38 50.67 9.97
C GLY A 275 -16.39 49.58 9.60
N LYS A 276 -16.04 48.59 8.77
CA LYS A 276 -16.93 47.43 8.50
C LYS A 276 -16.40 46.18 9.19
N SER A 277 -17.23 45.60 10.07
CA SER A 277 -16.97 44.21 10.53
C SER A 277 -17.07 43.28 9.33
N PHE A 278 -15.90 42.74 8.86
CA PHE A 278 -15.87 41.80 7.74
C PHE A 278 -16.10 40.40 8.28
N LEU A 279 -17.29 39.90 8.03
CA LEU A 279 -17.55 38.46 8.24
C LEU A 279 -17.38 37.74 6.91
N PRO A 280 -16.50 36.74 6.80
CA PRO A 280 -16.38 35.97 5.58
C PRO A 280 -17.67 35.22 5.29
N THR A 281 -17.97 35.03 4.00
CA THR A 281 -19.10 34.22 3.57
C THR A 281 -18.99 32.82 4.16
N GLY A 282 -20.05 32.33 4.82
CA GLY A 282 -20.04 31.04 5.49
C GLY A 282 -19.50 31.04 6.93
N ALA A 283 -19.30 32.24 7.52
CA ALA A 283 -19.00 32.34 8.95
C ALA A 283 -20.16 31.78 9.77
N VAL A 284 -19.88 30.78 10.59
CA VAL A 284 -20.85 30.09 11.46
C VAL A 284 -21.00 30.83 12.80
N ALA A 285 -19.90 31.38 13.29
CA ALA A 285 -19.86 32.16 14.53
C ALA A 285 -18.75 33.21 14.50
N HIS A 286 -19.00 34.36 15.16
CA HIS A 286 -18.00 35.38 15.44
C HIS A 286 -18.31 36.06 16.76
N LEU A 287 -17.70 35.56 17.82
CA LEU A 287 -17.83 36.12 19.16
C LEU A 287 -16.69 37.11 19.42
N THR A 288 -17.01 38.38 19.62
CA THR A 288 -16.02 39.42 19.94
C THR A 288 -15.46 39.27 21.35
N LEU A 289 -16.27 38.83 22.29
CA LEU A 289 -15.99 38.72 23.71
C LEU A 289 -15.41 40.01 24.29
N ASP A 290 -15.93 41.14 23.85
CA ASP A 290 -15.60 42.50 24.29
C ASP A 290 -16.67 43.02 25.26
N GLU A 291 -16.68 42.49 26.47
CA GLU A 291 -17.69 42.66 27.52
C GLU A 291 -19.11 42.26 27.07
N THR A 292 -19.25 41.68 25.87
CA THR A 292 -20.53 41.18 25.32
C THR A 292 -20.38 39.72 24.91
N LEU A 293 -21.49 39.04 24.75
CA LEU A 293 -21.59 37.67 24.24
C LEU A 293 -22.27 37.63 22.85
N ASP A 294 -22.32 38.78 22.19
CA ASP A 294 -22.98 38.91 20.90
C ASP A 294 -22.22 38.11 19.83
N ASP A 295 -22.96 37.34 19.06
CA ASP A 295 -22.44 36.67 17.88
C ASP A 295 -22.75 37.54 16.64
N LEU A 296 -21.71 38.08 16.02
CA LEU A 296 -21.86 38.92 14.83
C LEU A 296 -22.31 38.11 13.58
N ALA A 297 -22.17 36.79 13.60
CA ALA A 297 -22.67 35.94 12.52
C ALA A 297 -24.18 35.62 12.67
N ASP A 298 -24.68 35.60 13.89
CA ASP A 298 -26.10 35.36 14.19
C ASP A 298 -26.53 36.08 15.48
N SER A 299 -27.07 37.26 15.35
CA SER A 299 -27.49 38.09 16.48
C SER A 299 -28.63 37.50 17.35
N LYS A 300 -29.27 36.42 16.90
CA LYS A 300 -30.30 35.70 17.67
C LYS A 300 -29.75 34.60 18.54
N ARG A 301 -28.45 34.25 18.36
CA ARG A 301 -27.82 33.19 19.11
C ARG A 301 -27.62 33.55 20.57
N LYS A 302 -27.99 32.61 21.43
CA LYS A 302 -27.78 32.76 22.88
C LYS A 302 -26.47 32.06 23.25
N VAL A 303 -25.50 32.85 23.69
CA VAL A 303 -24.23 32.39 24.25
C VAL A 303 -24.25 32.62 25.76
N ALA A 304 -23.72 31.74 26.54
CA ALA A 304 -23.75 31.82 28.00
C ALA A 304 -22.36 31.71 28.61
N ILE A 305 -22.13 32.36 29.73
CA ILE A 305 -20.95 32.16 30.56
C ILE A 305 -21.28 31.11 31.61
N LYS A 306 -20.44 30.08 31.71
CA LYS A 306 -20.46 29.17 32.85
C LYS A 306 -19.41 29.64 33.85
N GLY A 307 -19.86 29.81 35.11
CA GLY A 307 -19.05 30.37 36.17
C GLY A 307 -19.21 31.89 36.30
N LYS A 308 -18.15 32.60 36.68
CA LYS A 308 -18.15 34.04 36.91
C LYS A 308 -17.49 34.78 35.74
N ALA A 309 -18.21 35.73 35.14
CA ALA A 309 -17.63 36.57 34.09
C ALA A 309 -16.43 37.37 34.64
N GLN A 310 -15.30 37.26 33.96
CA GLN A 310 -14.11 38.06 34.23
C GLN A 310 -13.56 38.62 32.92
N TRP A 311 -13.30 39.91 32.90
CA TRP A 311 -12.83 40.62 31.71
C TRP A 311 -11.50 41.29 31.99
N ASP A 312 -10.53 41.11 31.07
CA ASP A 312 -9.22 41.74 31.09
C ASP A 312 -9.04 42.60 29.82
N ALA A 313 -7.93 43.33 29.73
CA ALA A 313 -7.57 44.04 28.51
C ALA A 313 -7.33 43.04 27.36
N GLY A 314 -8.06 43.22 26.27
CA GLY A 314 -8.04 42.40 25.09
C GLY A 314 -6.91 42.77 24.10
N LYS A 315 -6.88 42.08 22.97
CA LYS A 315 -6.07 42.50 21.79
C LYS A 315 -6.72 43.74 21.16
N PHE A 316 -8.05 43.77 21.16
CA PHE A 316 -8.93 44.85 20.77
C PHE A 316 -9.94 44.99 21.91
N GLY A 317 -10.11 46.16 22.49
CA GLY A 317 -11.05 46.35 23.60
C GLY A 317 -10.77 45.46 24.80
N LYS A 318 -11.76 44.70 25.24
CA LYS A 318 -11.71 43.73 26.32
C LYS A 318 -11.62 42.31 25.82
N SER A 319 -11.36 41.38 26.74
CA SER A 319 -11.31 39.93 26.45
C SER A 319 -11.85 39.14 27.63
N PHE A 320 -12.49 38.00 27.33
CA PHE A 320 -12.94 37.07 28.35
C PHE A 320 -11.75 36.29 28.94
N LYS A 321 -11.68 36.24 30.28
CA LYS A 321 -10.67 35.44 30.98
C LYS A 321 -11.20 34.03 31.25
N CYS A 322 -10.74 33.07 30.48
CA CYS A 322 -11.05 31.66 30.65
C CYS A 322 -10.16 31.00 31.72
N ASP A 323 -10.73 30.11 32.50
CA ASP A 323 -10.03 29.19 33.39
C ASP A 323 -10.88 27.92 33.60
N ALA A 324 -10.38 26.96 34.40
CA ALA A 324 -11.09 25.70 34.65
C ALA A 324 -12.49 25.86 35.29
N ARG A 325 -12.88 27.07 35.74
CA ARG A 325 -14.17 27.35 36.38
C ARG A 325 -15.02 28.32 35.57
N ASN A 326 -14.42 29.01 34.62
CA ASN A 326 -15.08 30.08 33.86
C ASN A 326 -14.82 29.88 32.36
N TRP A 327 -15.87 29.58 31.59
CA TRP A 327 -15.79 29.44 30.13
C TRP A 327 -17.04 29.97 29.45
N VAL A 328 -16.93 30.16 28.16
CA VAL A 328 -18.06 30.57 27.31
C VAL A 328 -18.65 29.32 26.68
N ASP A 329 -19.95 29.11 26.92
CA ASP A 329 -20.73 28.02 26.30
C ASP A 329 -21.52 28.61 25.11
N ALA A 330 -21.06 28.27 23.92
CA ALA A 330 -21.67 28.70 22.68
C ALA A 330 -22.78 27.74 22.17
N GLY A 331 -23.12 26.72 22.96
CA GLY A 331 -24.18 25.76 22.65
C GLY A 331 -23.86 24.87 21.47
N GLN A 332 -24.85 24.54 20.68
CA GLN A 332 -24.73 23.62 19.52
C GLN A 332 -24.16 24.32 18.27
N LEU A 333 -22.93 24.80 18.35
CA LEU A 333 -22.21 25.47 17.29
C LEU A 333 -21.18 24.55 16.61
N GLY A 334 -20.93 24.78 15.33
CA GLY A 334 -19.87 24.12 14.62
C GLY A 334 -20.02 22.58 14.56
N ASN A 335 -21.23 22.11 14.27
CA ASN A 335 -21.50 20.69 14.04
C ASN A 335 -20.95 20.31 12.66
N PHE A 336 -19.63 20.18 12.57
CA PHE A 336 -18.96 19.74 11.35
C PHE A 336 -18.75 18.23 11.39
N ASP A 337 -18.66 17.61 10.21
CA ASP A 337 -18.38 16.19 10.10
C ASP A 337 -17.02 15.95 9.42
N THR A 338 -16.55 14.72 9.50
CA THR A 338 -15.24 14.22 9.04
C THR A 338 -14.90 14.60 7.60
N LYS A 339 -15.92 14.65 6.73
CA LYS A 339 -15.75 14.95 5.30
C LYS A 339 -16.04 16.41 4.93
N GLU A 340 -16.38 17.23 5.91
CA GLU A 340 -16.61 18.65 5.69
C GLU A 340 -15.31 19.43 5.94
N SER A 341 -15.04 20.40 5.07
CA SER A 341 -13.96 21.35 5.32
C SER A 341 -14.46 22.44 6.27
N PHE A 342 -13.69 22.71 7.32
CA PHE A 342 -14.02 23.76 8.27
C PHE A 342 -12.77 24.45 8.83
N SER A 343 -12.99 25.61 9.42
CA SER A 343 -11.91 26.40 10.03
C SER A 343 -12.38 27.05 11.32
N TYR A 344 -11.50 27.19 12.28
CA TYR A 344 -11.79 27.86 13.54
C TYR A 344 -10.53 28.49 14.14
N GLY A 345 -10.71 29.53 14.92
CA GLY A 345 -9.58 30.21 15.53
C GLY A 345 -9.99 31.31 16.48
N CYS A 346 -9.02 31.83 17.20
CA CYS A 346 -9.23 32.93 18.14
C CYS A 346 -7.92 33.68 18.44
N TRP A 347 -8.06 34.88 18.98
CA TRP A 347 -6.96 35.56 19.68
C TRP A 347 -6.83 34.99 21.08
N ILE A 348 -5.62 34.57 21.45
CA ILE A 348 -5.31 34.04 22.78
C ILE A 348 -4.09 34.73 23.38
N LYS A 349 -4.10 34.83 24.72
CA LYS A 349 -2.95 35.30 25.51
C LYS A 349 -2.71 34.29 26.64
N PRO A 350 -1.88 33.26 26.41
CA PRO A 350 -1.66 32.20 27.39
C PRO A 350 -1.03 32.76 28.67
N LYS A 351 -1.57 32.42 29.84
CA LYS A 351 -1.00 32.71 31.15
C LYS A 351 -0.54 31.43 31.84
N GLY A 352 0.46 31.52 32.73
CA GLY A 352 0.97 30.37 33.46
C GLY A 352 1.55 29.29 32.51
N ASN A 353 1.19 28.04 32.73
CA ASN A 353 1.62 26.92 31.90
C ASN A 353 0.82 26.80 30.59
N GLY A 354 -0.20 27.66 30.41
CA GLY A 354 -1.00 27.72 29.18
C GLY A 354 -1.67 26.38 28.81
N THR A 355 -2.12 25.63 29.82
CA THR A 355 -2.78 24.33 29.59
C THR A 355 -4.29 24.49 29.52
N GLY A 356 -4.91 23.96 28.47
CA GLY A 356 -6.36 23.98 28.25
C GLY A 356 -6.73 24.15 26.79
N ALA A 357 -8.01 24.01 26.47
CA ALA A 357 -8.54 24.16 25.12
C ALA A 357 -9.14 25.57 24.94
N PRO A 358 -8.51 26.47 24.16
CA PRO A 358 -9.11 27.74 23.79
C PRO A 358 -10.45 27.60 23.07
N ILE A 359 -10.57 26.61 22.19
CA ILE A 359 -11.84 26.22 21.55
C ILE A 359 -11.93 24.71 21.58
N ALA A 360 -13.07 24.20 22.05
CA ALA A 360 -13.37 22.77 22.03
C ALA A 360 -14.86 22.57 21.74
N LYS A 361 -15.14 21.57 20.93
CA LYS A 361 -16.44 20.95 20.77
C LYS A 361 -16.22 19.45 20.92
N MET A 362 -16.29 18.97 22.16
CA MET A 362 -15.99 17.58 22.49
C MET A 362 -17.04 16.99 23.42
N ASP A 363 -17.35 15.72 23.20
CA ASP A 363 -18.15 14.90 24.11
C ASP A 363 -17.19 13.95 24.86
N ASP A 364 -16.75 14.39 26.04
CA ASP A 364 -15.82 13.65 26.87
C ASP A 364 -16.40 12.30 27.36
N GLY A 365 -17.72 12.21 27.48
CA GLY A 365 -18.42 10.98 27.88
C GLY A 365 -18.52 9.93 26.78
N ASN A 366 -18.24 10.30 25.54
CA ASN A 366 -18.39 9.44 24.34
C ASN A 366 -17.08 9.38 23.55
N GLY A 367 -16.00 8.90 24.19
CA GLY A 367 -14.71 8.71 23.55
C GLY A 367 -14.00 9.99 23.09
N HIS A 368 -14.30 11.12 23.72
CA HIS A 368 -13.81 12.46 23.36
C HIS A 368 -14.20 12.88 21.93
N ARG A 369 -15.39 12.51 21.50
CA ARG A 369 -15.87 12.75 20.14
C ARG A 369 -16.01 14.23 19.85
N GLY A 370 -15.49 14.70 18.72
CA GLY A 370 -15.52 16.09 18.30
C GLY A 370 -14.17 16.62 17.87
N TYR A 371 -13.96 17.93 18.04
CA TYR A 371 -12.68 18.57 17.68
C TYR A 371 -12.31 19.66 18.69
N ASP A 372 -11.01 19.92 18.81
CA ASP A 372 -10.48 21.00 19.63
C ASP A 372 -9.18 21.57 19.11
N MET A 373 -8.74 22.66 19.72
CA MET A 373 -7.35 23.07 19.81
C MET A 373 -6.94 23.06 21.28
N TYR A 374 -5.94 22.30 21.63
CA TYR A 374 -5.50 22.10 23.00
C TYR A 374 -4.08 22.59 23.22
N CYS A 375 -3.91 23.51 24.15
CA CYS A 375 -2.61 24.04 24.55
C CYS A 375 -2.03 23.20 25.70
N SER A 376 -0.74 22.86 25.63
CA SER A 376 0.00 22.24 26.72
C SER A 376 1.47 22.62 26.64
N ASN A 377 2.03 23.12 27.72
CA ASN A 377 3.44 23.54 27.81
C ASN A 377 3.89 24.50 26.68
N GLY A 378 2.98 25.38 26.26
CA GLY A 378 3.17 26.31 25.14
C GLY A 378 3.03 25.72 23.75
N GLY A 379 2.95 24.41 23.58
CA GLY A 379 2.60 23.76 22.31
C GLY A 379 1.10 23.78 22.05
N LEU A 380 0.69 23.65 20.80
CA LEU A 380 -0.70 23.48 20.40
C LEU A 380 -0.89 22.11 19.74
N ALA A 381 -1.84 21.34 20.25
CA ALA A 381 -2.37 20.16 19.61
C ALA A 381 -3.72 20.44 18.96
N VAL A 382 -4.00 19.83 17.84
CA VAL A 382 -5.32 19.82 17.21
C VAL A 382 -5.80 18.40 17.20
N HIS A 383 -7.00 18.17 17.72
CA HIS A 383 -7.67 16.89 17.70
C HIS A 383 -8.93 16.97 16.81
N ILE A 384 -9.17 15.91 16.05
CA ILE A 384 -10.42 15.64 15.33
C ILE A 384 -10.73 14.17 15.60
N ILE A 385 -11.78 13.89 16.38
CA ILE A 385 -11.94 12.59 17.04
C ILE A 385 -13.34 12.02 16.82
N ASN A 386 -13.42 10.75 16.41
CA ASN A 386 -14.61 9.92 16.59
C ASN A 386 -14.52 9.16 17.93
N THR A 387 -13.38 8.45 18.16
CA THR A 387 -13.11 7.70 19.41
C THR A 387 -11.62 7.75 19.69
N TRP A 388 -11.24 8.33 20.82
CA TRP A 388 -9.84 8.44 21.23
C TRP A 388 -9.32 7.13 21.83
N PRO A 389 -8.08 6.69 21.51
CA PRO A 389 -7.18 7.19 20.45
C PRO A 389 -7.30 6.43 19.10
N THR A 390 -8.25 5.52 18.96
CA THR A 390 -8.30 4.50 17.90
C THR A 390 -8.85 5.02 16.57
N ASN A 391 -9.70 6.07 16.62
CA ASN A 391 -10.33 6.66 15.44
C ASN A 391 -10.25 8.19 15.53
N ALA A 392 -9.06 8.74 15.25
CA ALA A 392 -8.77 10.14 15.47
C ALA A 392 -7.64 10.66 14.56
N ILE A 393 -7.63 11.98 14.37
CA ILE A 393 -6.48 12.75 13.94
C ILE A 393 -5.95 13.52 15.14
N LYS A 394 -4.62 13.50 15.35
CA LYS A 394 -3.93 14.41 16.25
C LYS A 394 -2.64 14.89 15.64
N VAL A 395 -2.48 16.21 15.58
CA VAL A 395 -1.23 16.86 15.19
C VAL A 395 -0.75 17.79 16.31
N ASN A 396 0.56 17.85 16.49
CA ASN A 396 1.20 18.70 17.50
C ASN A 396 2.13 19.70 16.82
N THR A 397 1.96 21.01 17.05
CA THR A 397 2.84 22.03 16.47
C THR A 397 4.25 21.94 17.06
N LYS A 398 5.27 22.14 16.19
CA LYS A 398 6.66 22.31 16.63
C LYS A 398 6.88 23.71 17.22
N GLY A 399 6.20 24.72 16.66
CA GLY A 399 6.19 26.08 17.17
C GLY A 399 5.45 26.18 18.51
N LYS A 400 5.89 27.09 19.37
CA LYS A 400 5.29 27.34 20.68
C LYS A 400 4.64 28.72 20.76
N LEU A 401 3.53 28.80 21.46
CA LEU A 401 2.86 30.05 21.80
C LEU A 401 3.69 30.81 22.83
N LYS A 402 3.76 32.13 22.68
CA LYS A 402 4.48 33.03 23.59
C LYS A 402 3.60 33.34 24.80
N LYS A 403 4.15 33.10 25.98
CA LYS A 403 3.48 33.43 27.23
C LYS A 403 3.21 34.92 27.33
N ASP A 404 2.09 35.29 27.93
CA ASP A 404 1.67 36.67 28.22
C ASP A 404 1.61 37.60 26.97
N THR A 405 1.55 37.00 25.78
CA THR A 405 1.51 37.72 24.49
C THR A 405 0.26 37.35 23.71
N TRP A 406 -0.44 38.34 23.19
CA TRP A 406 -1.56 38.12 22.29
C TRP A 406 -1.07 37.54 20.96
N GLN A 407 -1.63 36.40 20.58
CA GLN A 407 -1.37 35.71 19.30
C GLN A 407 -2.69 35.26 18.70
N HIS A 408 -2.81 35.38 17.37
CA HIS A 408 -3.91 34.79 16.64
C HIS A 408 -3.59 33.32 16.32
N VAL A 409 -4.42 32.42 16.76
CA VAL A 409 -4.33 30.98 16.44
C VAL A 409 -5.47 30.60 15.51
N PHE A 410 -5.16 29.95 14.42
CA PHE A 410 -6.15 29.55 13.43
C PHE A 410 -5.86 28.15 12.91
N VAL A 411 -6.92 27.35 12.78
CA VAL A 411 -6.85 25.96 12.30
C VAL A 411 -7.77 25.83 11.09
N THR A 412 -7.28 25.15 10.06
CA THR A 412 -8.10 24.73 8.93
C THR A 412 -8.02 23.22 8.75
N TYR A 413 -9.11 22.62 8.36
CA TYR A 413 -9.23 21.21 8.00
C TYR A 413 -9.96 21.09 6.66
N ASP A 414 -9.46 20.25 5.76
CA ASP A 414 -9.93 20.15 4.38
C ASP A 414 -10.98 19.05 4.13
N GLY A 415 -11.40 18.31 5.18
CA GLY A 415 -12.37 17.22 5.07
C GLY A 415 -11.81 15.91 4.54
N SER A 416 -10.49 15.77 4.42
CA SER A 416 -9.83 14.60 3.83
C SER A 416 -9.79 13.35 4.71
N SER A 417 -10.19 13.44 5.98
CA SER A 417 -9.99 12.40 7.01
C SER A 417 -8.52 12.03 7.22
N LYS A 418 -7.60 12.96 6.92
CA LYS A 418 -6.15 12.78 7.06
C LYS A 418 -5.52 13.92 7.86
N ALA A 419 -4.49 13.59 8.63
CA ALA A 419 -3.71 14.58 9.38
C ALA A 419 -3.08 15.64 8.46
N THR A 420 -2.71 15.28 7.23
CA THR A 420 -2.17 16.20 6.22
C THR A 420 -3.15 17.28 5.77
N GLY A 421 -4.45 17.07 5.98
CA GLY A 421 -5.51 18.04 5.72
C GLY A 421 -5.62 19.12 6.79
N VAL A 422 -4.97 18.97 7.93
CA VAL A 422 -4.95 19.97 9.02
C VAL A 422 -3.82 20.95 8.80
N LYS A 423 -4.12 22.26 8.87
CA LYS A 423 -3.11 23.32 8.88
C LYS A 423 -3.32 24.22 10.09
N VAL A 424 -2.24 24.60 10.72
CA VAL A 424 -2.23 25.46 11.91
C VAL A 424 -1.44 26.73 11.63
N TYR A 425 -1.95 27.87 12.08
CA TYR A 425 -1.32 29.16 11.86
C TYR A 425 -1.22 29.93 13.19
N PHE A 426 -0.04 30.55 13.43
CA PHE A 426 0.17 31.54 14.50
C PHE A 426 0.47 32.89 13.84
N ASP A 427 -0.34 33.89 14.13
CA ASP A 427 -0.24 35.24 13.53
C ASP A 427 -0.11 35.19 12.00
N SER A 428 -1.00 34.42 11.37
CA SER A 428 -1.06 34.14 9.91
C SER A 428 0.13 33.37 9.34
N LYS A 429 1.10 32.92 10.17
CA LYS A 429 2.25 32.13 9.70
C LYS A 429 1.96 30.65 9.88
N PRO A 430 2.10 29.83 8.84
CA PRO A 430 1.89 28.40 8.94
C PRO A 430 2.92 27.78 9.90
N GLN A 431 2.45 26.83 10.70
CA GLN A 431 3.27 26.09 11.64
C GLN A 431 3.58 24.70 11.12
N GLU A 432 4.81 24.27 11.29
CA GLU A 432 5.16 22.86 11.16
C GLU A 432 4.58 22.08 12.33
N TRP A 433 4.18 20.84 12.07
CA TRP A 433 3.63 19.95 13.08
C TRP A 433 4.08 18.49 12.87
N THR A 434 3.91 17.67 13.90
CA THR A 434 4.12 16.23 13.88
C THR A 434 2.80 15.50 14.02
N ILE A 435 2.67 14.35 13.35
CA ILE A 435 1.48 13.49 13.46
C ILE A 435 1.64 12.58 14.67
N GLU A 436 0.64 12.53 15.54
CA GLU A 436 0.55 11.55 16.62
C GLU A 436 -0.52 10.50 16.31
N GLN A 437 -1.65 10.89 15.68
CA GLN A 437 -2.69 10.00 15.21
C GLN A 437 -3.17 10.41 13.81
N ASP A 438 -3.40 9.44 12.93
CA ASP A 438 -3.94 9.63 11.57
C ASP A 438 -4.83 8.44 11.16
N ARG A 439 -5.88 8.18 11.97
CA ARG A 439 -6.75 7.00 11.81
C ARG A 439 -8.24 7.35 11.78
N LEU A 440 -8.58 8.60 11.46
CA LEU A 440 -9.98 9.03 11.43
C LEU A 440 -10.72 8.40 10.23
N SER A 441 -11.80 7.69 10.50
CA SER A 441 -12.58 6.98 9.47
C SER A 441 -14.10 7.10 9.62
N SER A 442 -14.56 7.68 10.74
CA SER A 442 -15.99 7.80 11.06
C SER A 442 -16.35 9.23 11.46
N THR A 443 -17.64 9.54 11.54
CA THR A 443 -18.19 10.86 11.91
C THR A 443 -17.66 11.36 13.26
N ILE A 444 -17.51 12.68 13.43
CA ILE A 444 -16.98 13.34 14.64
C ILE A 444 -18.05 14.05 15.44
#